data_b184dd7c813daf9bf6a3d9b3415b1829
#
_entry.id   b184dd7c813daf9bf6a3d9b3415b1829
#
_cell.length_a   1.000
_cell.length_b   1.000
_cell.length_c   1.000
_cell.angle_alpha   90.00
_cell.angle_beta   90.00
_cell.angle_gamma   90.00
#
_symmetry.space_group_name_H-M   'P 1'
#
loop_
_entity.id
_entity.type
_entity.pdbx_description
1 polymer ?
#
loop_
_entity_poly.entity_id
_entity_poly.type
_entity_poly.pdbx_seq_one_letter_code
_entity_poly.pdbx_strand_id
1 'polypeptide(L)'
;NIAQTLLFCKELSSVELIDNGERTLIERISDTPINNKLYQTQFSIIVGSKNPAIRTFIHYSTKKSDEELSAKYKVERYIRLQAACEVDSNKNIISTDDKTSLFCVFPLVGIEGQIQMPIFVNSPDFEPDSERQSLILNGITKDDEKNVITEVGINQKILCKLPDIFKIIVEYLSEERFNKFFNLCNGLKTLKDHEKLDKDWYKEYVILELRKILKSYPIVTPFLSTSGALLRLSDCIVAKENNQESEVSLLNLLTSLYPENLVTDNSKWAHSLWKDDEIKLWTTDDICADIAARNSIDSLYEISDNDKFAWYNKFLAF
;
A
#
# COMPACT_ATOMS: atom_id res chain seq x y z
N ASN A 1 14.88 -3.49 -9.00
CA ASN A 1 15.25 -3.32 -7.56
C ASN A 1 16.48 -2.43 -7.30
N ILE A 2 17.26 -2.02 -8.31
CA ILE A 2 18.52 -1.26 -8.10
C ILE A 2 18.24 0.14 -7.52
N ALA A 3 17.23 0.87 -8.03
CA ALA A 3 16.87 2.18 -7.47
C ALA A 3 16.48 2.07 -5.99
N GLN A 4 15.75 1.02 -5.59
CA GLN A 4 15.42 0.76 -4.19
C GLN A 4 16.67 0.40 -3.36
N THR A 5 17.59 -0.37 -3.92
CA THR A 5 18.88 -0.66 -3.25
C THR A 5 19.68 0.63 -3.03
N LEU A 6 19.76 1.49 -4.04
CA LEU A 6 20.42 2.81 -3.91
C LEU A 6 19.71 3.72 -2.91
N LEU A 7 18.37 3.63 -2.81
CA LEU A 7 17.58 4.40 -1.83
C LEU A 7 17.99 4.04 -0.40
N PHE A 8 18.16 2.75 -0.13
CA PHE A 8 18.48 2.25 1.20
C PHE A 8 19.97 2.24 1.52
N CYS A 9 20.82 2.23 0.49
CA CYS A 9 22.28 2.32 0.63
C CYS A 9 22.74 3.75 0.33
N LYS A 10 22.78 4.60 1.35
CA LYS A 10 23.11 6.04 1.18
C LYS A 10 24.55 6.28 0.71
N GLU A 11 25.42 5.33 0.93
CA GLU A 11 26.85 5.38 0.53
C GLU A 11 27.05 5.28 -0.99
N LEU A 12 26.03 4.76 -1.71
CA LEU A 12 26.04 4.63 -3.16
C LEU A 12 25.15 5.70 -3.79
N SER A 13 25.70 6.51 -4.70
CA SER A 13 24.94 7.53 -5.44
C SER A 13 24.46 7.04 -6.81
N SER A 14 25.19 6.12 -7.41
CA SER A 14 24.87 5.60 -8.74
C SER A 14 25.33 4.15 -8.94
N VAL A 15 24.69 3.48 -9.89
CA VAL A 15 25.07 2.16 -10.41
C VAL A 15 25.00 2.18 -11.92
N GLU A 16 26.05 1.66 -12.54
CA GLU A 16 26.11 1.41 -13.99
C GLU A 16 26.07 -0.08 -14.25
N LEU A 17 25.16 -0.48 -15.12
CA LEU A 17 25.06 -1.84 -15.64
C LEU A 17 25.44 -1.85 -17.11
N ILE A 18 26.24 -2.84 -17.50
CA ILE A 18 26.59 -3.07 -18.90
C ILE A 18 26.15 -4.50 -19.24
N ASP A 19 25.17 -4.62 -20.12
CA ASP A 19 24.67 -5.91 -20.60
C ASP A 19 24.70 -5.93 -22.13
N ASN A 20 25.43 -6.89 -22.71
CA ASN A 20 25.58 -7.05 -24.15
C ASN A 20 25.93 -5.75 -24.91
N GLY A 21 26.70 -4.86 -24.26
CA GLY A 21 27.10 -3.56 -24.81
C GLY A 21 26.07 -2.45 -24.63
N GLU A 22 24.88 -2.73 -24.11
CA GLU A 22 23.92 -1.71 -23.69
C GLU A 22 24.26 -1.23 -22.26
N ARG A 23 24.33 0.08 -22.09
CA ARG A 23 24.63 0.73 -20.83
C ARG A 23 23.35 1.20 -20.17
N THR A 24 23.13 0.85 -18.89
CA THR A 24 22.08 1.40 -18.06
C THR A 24 22.71 2.10 -16.86
N LEU A 25 22.50 3.43 -16.75
CA LEU A 25 22.94 4.22 -15.61
C LEU A 25 21.74 4.54 -14.73
N ILE A 26 21.85 4.25 -13.44
CA ILE A 26 20.86 4.60 -12.41
C ILE A 26 21.57 5.49 -11.39
N GLU A 27 21.08 6.72 -11.25
CA GLU A 27 21.73 7.75 -10.44
C GLU A 27 20.73 8.47 -9.54
N ARG A 28 21.13 8.72 -8.29
CA ARG A 28 20.37 9.58 -7.36
C ARG A 28 20.56 11.04 -7.75
N ILE A 29 19.49 11.71 -8.14
CA ILE A 29 19.54 13.13 -8.59
C ILE A 29 19.08 14.11 -7.52
N SER A 30 18.28 13.66 -6.55
CA SER A 30 17.87 14.49 -5.42
C SER A 30 17.54 13.66 -4.18
N ASP A 31 17.70 14.25 -3.01
CA ASP A 31 17.25 13.75 -1.69
C ASP A 31 16.81 14.96 -0.87
N THR A 32 15.54 15.30 -0.94
CA THR A 32 14.98 16.55 -0.42
C THR A 32 14.10 16.26 0.80
N PRO A 33 14.31 16.91 1.95
CA PRO A 33 13.40 16.80 3.07
C PRO A 33 12.04 17.42 2.72
N ILE A 34 10.96 16.69 3.00
CA ILE A 34 9.58 17.18 2.91
C ILE A 34 9.20 17.87 4.22
N ASN A 35 9.54 17.21 5.33
CA ASN A 35 9.34 17.69 6.69
C ASN A 35 10.39 17.06 7.63
N ASN A 36 10.22 17.20 8.94
CA ASN A 36 11.16 16.68 9.94
C ASN A 36 11.29 15.15 9.94
N LYS A 37 10.45 14.43 9.20
CA LYS A 37 10.38 12.96 9.19
C LYS A 37 10.54 12.36 7.80
N LEU A 38 9.95 12.98 6.79
CA LEU A 38 9.84 12.45 5.44
C LEU A 38 10.82 13.10 4.48
N TYR A 39 11.29 12.31 3.55
CA TYR A 39 12.16 12.74 2.44
C TYR A 39 11.57 12.29 1.11
N GLN A 40 11.86 13.07 0.07
CA GLN A 40 11.61 12.71 -1.32
C GLN A 40 12.95 12.49 -2.01
N THR A 41 13.17 11.29 -2.51
CA THR A 41 14.37 10.94 -3.30
C THR A 41 13.98 10.64 -4.73
N GLN A 42 14.74 11.18 -5.68
CA GLN A 42 14.55 10.92 -7.10
C GLN A 42 15.78 10.25 -7.70
N PHE A 43 15.52 9.30 -8.60
CA PHE A 43 16.53 8.61 -9.39
C PHE A 43 16.26 8.84 -10.87
N SER A 44 17.33 9.12 -11.61
CA SER A 44 17.38 9.08 -13.07
C SER A 44 17.78 7.69 -13.53
N ILE A 45 17.07 7.14 -14.50
CA ILE A 45 17.39 5.86 -15.15
C ILE A 45 17.59 6.12 -16.64
N ILE A 46 18.81 5.93 -17.14
CA ILE A 46 19.19 6.14 -18.54
C ILE A 46 19.57 4.79 -19.14
N VAL A 47 18.84 4.37 -20.16
CA VAL A 47 19.12 3.11 -20.90
C VAL A 47 19.64 3.46 -22.30
N GLY A 48 20.89 3.17 -22.55
CA GLY A 48 21.56 3.50 -23.82
C GLY A 48 21.52 5.01 -24.10
N SER A 49 20.97 5.40 -25.22
CA SER A 49 20.80 6.81 -25.63
C SER A 49 19.36 7.34 -25.42
N LYS A 50 18.51 6.64 -24.66
CA LYS A 50 17.13 7.04 -24.41
C LYS A 50 17.06 8.22 -23.40
N ASN A 51 15.94 8.95 -23.46
CA ASN A 51 15.67 9.99 -22.46
C ASN A 51 15.59 9.37 -21.06
N PRO A 52 16.05 10.11 -20.02
CA PRO A 52 15.98 9.65 -18.64
C PRO A 52 14.53 9.38 -18.20
N ALA A 53 14.32 8.22 -17.58
CA ALA A 53 13.11 7.95 -16.82
C ALA A 53 13.36 8.33 -15.35
N ILE A 54 12.41 9.06 -14.74
CA ILE A 54 12.52 9.47 -13.34
C ILE A 54 11.67 8.58 -12.47
N ARG A 55 12.26 8.07 -11.40
CA ARG A 55 11.55 7.36 -10.31
C ARG A 55 11.63 8.19 -9.04
N THR A 56 10.51 8.37 -8.38
CA THR A 56 10.39 9.18 -7.16
C THR A 56 9.93 8.31 -5.99
N PHE A 57 10.57 8.47 -4.85
CA PHE A 57 10.24 7.76 -3.63
C PHE A 57 9.98 8.74 -2.49
N ILE A 58 8.86 8.56 -1.79
CA ILE A 58 8.59 9.18 -0.50
C ILE A 58 9.01 8.18 0.57
N HIS A 59 9.95 8.55 1.43
CA HIS A 59 10.50 7.61 2.40
C HIS A 59 10.71 8.22 3.79
N TYR A 60 10.76 7.33 4.77
CA TYR A 60 11.04 7.63 6.16
C TYR A 60 12.03 6.63 6.72
N SER A 61 12.89 7.10 7.61
CA SER A 61 13.83 6.23 8.34
C SER A 61 13.79 6.53 9.83
N THR A 62 13.87 5.48 10.64
CA THR A 62 13.97 5.57 12.09
C THR A 62 15.14 4.77 12.62
N LYS A 63 15.69 5.23 13.74
CA LYS A 63 16.72 4.54 14.52
C LYS A 63 16.36 4.68 15.99
N LYS A 64 16.08 3.57 16.66
CA LYS A 64 15.74 3.54 18.09
C LYS A 64 16.63 2.53 18.81
N SER A 65 17.17 2.88 19.97
CA SER A 65 17.88 1.93 20.83
C SER A 65 16.97 0.79 21.25
N ASP A 66 17.55 -0.40 21.37
CA ASP A 66 16.84 -1.60 21.78
C ASP A 66 17.62 -2.37 22.84
N GLU A 67 17.01 -2.55 24.01
CA GLU A 67 17.65 -3.16 25.17
C GLU A 67 17.90 -4.66 24.98
N GLU A 68 16.97 -5.40 24.35
CA GLU A 68 17.13 -6.84 24.15
C GLU A 68 18.21 -7.17 23.12
N LEU A 69 18.28 -6.38 22.03
CA LEU A 69 19.39 -6.48 21.09
C LEU A 69 20.73 -6.11 21.75
N SER A 70 20.72 -5.04 22.55
CA SER A 70 21.92 -4.60 23.28
C SER A 70 22.41 -5.68 24.27
N ALA A 71 21.47 -6.35 24.95
CA ALA A 71 21.78 -7.46 25.84
C ALA A 71 22.37 -8.67 25.07
N LYS A 72 21.77 -9.05 23.93
CA LYS A 72 22.22 -10.15 23.08
C LYS A 72 23.67 -9.93 22.61
N TYR A 73 23.96 -8.74 22.10
CA TYR A 73 25.26 -8.44 21.51
C TYR A 73 26.28 -7.84 22.48
N LYS A 74 25.87 -7.58 23.73
CA LYS A 74 26.69 -6.96 24.80
C LYS A 74 27.30 -5.59 24.42
N VAL A 75 26.60 -4.88 23.51
CA VAL A 75 26.93 -3.51 23.08
C VAL A 75 25.63 -2.80 22.76
N GLU A 76 25.62 -1.48 22.86
CA GLU A 76 24.43 -0.69 22.48
C GLU A 76 24.03 -0.99 21.04
N ARG A 77 22.80 -1.42 20.86
CA ARG A 77 22.21 -1.75 19.55
C ARG A 77 20.93 -0.96 19.29
N TYR A 78 20.69 -0.76 18.04
CA TYR A 78 19.55 0.00 17.55
C TYR A 78 18.76 -0.85 16.57
N ILE A 79 17.44 -0.65 16.54
CA ILE A 79 16.60 -1.05 15.41
C ILE A 79 16.56 0.12 14.45
N ARG A 80 17.04 -0.11 13.24
CA ARG A 80 16.98 0.83 12.11
C ARG A 80 15.96 0.30 11.13
N LEU A 81 14.93 1.07 10.87
CA LEU A 81 13.89 0.68 9.94
C LEU A 81 13.63 1.83 8.97
N GLN A 82 13.57 1.49 7.69
CA GLN A 82 13.32 2.42 6.60
C GLN A 82 12.13 1.88 5.79
N ALA A 83 11.26 2.77 5.35
CA ALA A 83 10.20 2.41 4.44
C ALA A 83 10.02 3.47 3.37
N ALA A 84 9.63 3.05 2.16
CA ALA A 84 9.50 3.91 1.01
C ALA A 84 8.31 3.54 0.14
N CYS A 85 7.57 4.54 -0.31
CA CYS A 85 6.51 4.44 -1.29
C CYS A 85 6.98 5.06 -2.61
N GLU A 86 6.90 4.32 -3.71
CA GLU A 86 7.18 4.85 -5.05
C GLU A 86 5.97 5.61 -5.58
N VAL A 87 6.21 6.78 -6.18
CA VAL A 87 5.16 7.64 -6.73
C VAL A 87 5.59 8.17 -8.10
N ASP A 88 4.62 8.51 -8.95
CA ASP A 88 4.90 9.15 -10.24
C ASP A 88 4.72 10.69 -10.19
N SER A 89 5.01 11.34 -11.31
CA SER A 89 4.87 12.81 -11.47
C SER A 89 3.43 13.32 -11.37
N ASN A 90 2.43 12.44 -11.50
CA ASN A 90 1.01 12.75 -11.39
C ASN A 90 0.46 12.46 -9.99
N LYS A 91 1.34 12.30 -9.00
CA LYS A 91 0.98 11.90 -7.63
C LYS A 91 0.24 10.55 -7.57
N ASN A 92 0.47 9.61 -8.48
CA ASN A 92 -0.05 8.26 -8.36
C ASN A 92 0.93 7.38 -7.57
N ILE A 93 0.39 6.63 -6.64
CA ILE A 93 1.12 5.58 -5.92
C ILE A 93 1.38 4.43 -6.88
N ILE A 94 2.61 3.95 -6.93
CA ILE A 94 3.05 2.85 -7.79
C ILE A 94 3.02 1.55 -6.99
N SER A 95 2.41 0.49 -7.55
CA SER A 95 2.36 -0.83 -6.91
C SER A 95 3.75 -1.44 -6.72
N THR A 96 3.89 -2.19 -5.63
CA THR A 96 5.03 -3.08 -5.37
C THR A 96 4.84 -4.47 -5.98
N ASP A 97 3.72 -4.75 -6.64
CA ASP A 97 3.46 -6.03 -7.29
C ASP A 97 4.62 -6.39 -8.24
N ASP A 98 4.99 -7.66 -8.26
CA ASP A 98 6.11 -8.20 -9.04
C ASP A 98 7.50 -7.59 -8.70
N LYS A 99 7.62 -6.93 -7.56
CA LYS A 99 8.89 -6.36 -7.08
C LYS A 99 9.23 -6.92 -5.70
N THR A 100 10.51 -7.15 -5.45
CA THR A 100 10.98 -7.43 -4.09
C THR A 100 10.70 -6.22 -3.21
N SER A 101 9.92 -6.42 -2.15
CA SER A 101 9.49 -5.35 -1.24
C SER A 101 10.23 -5.33 0.09
N LEU A 102 10.96 -6.39 0.43
CA LEU A 102 11.78 -6.48 1.65
C LEU A 102 13.29 -6.48 1.34
N PHE A 103 14.03 -5.74 2.17
CA PHE A 103 15.47 -5.53 2.04
C PHE A 103 16.15 -5.70 3.40
N CYS A 104 17.32 -6.34 3.36
CA CYS A 104 18.33 -6.29 4.42
C CYS A 104 19.57 -5.65 3.81
N VAL A 105 19.54 -4.32 3.57
CA VAL A 105 20.41 -3.50 2.72
C VAL A 105 20.22 -3.86 1.24
N PHE A 106 20.30 -5.14 0.88
CA PHE A 106 20.03 -5.70 -0.44
C PHE A 106 18.65 -6.40 -0.46
N PRO A 107 18.05 -6.58 -1.65
CA PRO A 107 16.76 -7.22 -1.79
C PRO A 107 16.80 -8.69 -1.32
N LEU A 108 15.75 -9.10 -0.59
CA LEU A 108 15.54 -10.49 -0.15
C LEU A 108 14.71 -11.22 -1.23
N VAL A 109 15.37 -11.69 -2.27
CA VAL A 109 14.72 -12.21 -3.48
C VAL A 109 13.98 -13.53 -3.29
N GLY A 110 14.34 -14.35 -2.31
CA GLY A 110 13.68 -15.63 -2.02
C GLY A 110 12.34 -15.50 -1.29
N ILE A 111 11.97 -14.29 -0.85
CA ILE A 111 10.71 -14.03 -0.16
C ILE A 111 9.56 -13.67 -1.12
N GLU A 112 9.88 -13.51 -2.40
CA GLU A 112 8.90 -13.18 -3.44
C GLU A 112 7.81 -14.27 -3.51
N GLY A 113 6.55 -13.84 -3.43
CA GLY A 113 5.39 -14.74 -3.38
C GLY A 113 5.06 -15.33 -2.01
N GLN A 114 5.89 -15.10 -0.98
CA GLN A 114 5.63 -15.48 0.43
C GLN A 114 5.14 -14.26 1.21
N ILE A 115 5.89 -13.17 1.17
CA ILE A 115 5.56 -11.91 1.82
C ILE A 115 5.65 -10.79 0.78
N GLN A 116 4.54 -10.10 0.58
CA GLN A 116 4.45 -8.91 -0.25
C GLN A 116 4.11 -7.74 0.66
N MET A 117 4.96 -6.72 0.70
CA MET A 117 4.67 -5.48 1.43
C MET A 117 4.02 -4.45 0.49
N PRO A 118 3.10 -3.61 0.99
CA PRO A 118 2.48 -2.55 0.19
C PRO A 118 3.46 -1.44 -0.20
N ILE A 119 4.59 -1.36 0.50
CA ILE A 119 5.70 -0.42 0.28
C ILE A 119 7.04 -1.15 0.39
N PHE A 120 8.12 -0.52 -0.03
CA PHE A 120 9.46 -1.06 0.16
C PHE A 120 9.90 -0.87 1.61
N VAL A 121 10.41 -1.93 2.22
CA VAL A 121 10.84 -1.96 3.62
C VAL A 121 12.26 -2.45 3.72
N ASN A 122 13.13 -1.74 4.43
CA ASN A 122 14.50 -2.11 4.68
C ASN A 122 14.86 -2.03 6.15
N SER A 123 15.55 -3.04 6.63
CA SER A 123 16.28 -2.95 7.89
C SER A 123 17.64 -3.63 7.76
N PRO A 124 18.74 -2.91 8.00
CA PRO A 124 20.05 -3.55 8.07
C PRO A 124 20.21 -4.43 9.33
N ASP A 125 19.24 -4.38 10.25
CA ASP A 125 19.22 -5.16 11.49
C ASP A 125 18.36 -6.42 11.39
N PHE A 126 17.77 -6.70 10.22
CA PHE A 126 17.17 -8.00 9.96
C PHE A 126 18.21 -9.12 10.01
N GLU A 127 17.78 -10.25 10.54
CA GLU A 127 18.55 -11.51 10.55
C GLU A 127 17.98 -12.44 9.47
N PRO A 128 18.46 -12.36 8.22
CA PRO A 128 17.98 -13.22 7.14
C PRO A 128 18.50 -14.64 7.32
N ASP A 129 17.94 -15.57 6.52
CA ASP A 129 18.46 -16.93 6.43
C ASP A 129 19.93 -16.98 5.95
N SER A 130 20.54 -18.18 6.02
CA SER A 130 21.94 -18.38 5.65
C SER A 130 22.28 -17.97 4.21
N GLU A 131 21.31 -18.05 3.31
CA GLU A 131 21.44 -17.67 1.90
C GLU A 131 21.14 -16.18 1.67
N ARG A 132 20.70 -15.46 2.71
CA ARG A 132 20.27 -14.07 2.67
C ARG A 132 19.16 -13.77 1.66
N GLN A 133 18.28 -14.75 1.47
CA GLN A 133 17.19 -14.66 0.51
C GLN A 133 15.83 -14.38 1.16
N SER A 134 15.65 -14.78 2.43
CA SER A 134 14.38 -14.63 3.14
C SER A 134 14.56 -14.31 4.61
N LEU A 135 13.46 -13.92 5.28
CA LEU A 135 13.40 -13.79 6.73
C LEU A 135 12.79 -15.05 7.34
N ILE A 136 13.34 -15.47 8.47
CA ILE A 136 12.74 -16.52 9.29
C ILE A 136 11.82 -15.84 10.29
N LEU A 137 10.51 -16.08 10.17
CA LEU A 137 9.45 -15.51 11.00
C LEU A 137 8.66 -16.57 11.77
N ASN A 138 8.99 -17.85 11.59
CA ASN A 138 8.39 -18.98 12.28
C ASN A 138 9.42 -19.62 13.19
N GLY A 139 9.07 -19.83 14.47
CA GLY A 139 9.92 -20.46 15.46
C GLY A 139 9.92 -19.75 16.81
N ILE A 140 10.86 -20.14 17.65
CA ILE A 140 11.02 -19.60 19.01
C ILE A 140 11.57 -18.17 18.94
N THR A 141 10.89 -17.23 19.58
CA THR A 141 11.28 -15.81 19.59
C THR A 141 12.33 -15.47 20.64
N LYS A 142 12.42 -16.30 21.69
CA LYS A 142 13.37 -16.14 22.81
C LYS A 142 13.90 -17.49 23.24
N ASP A 143 15.19 -17.62 23.41
CA ASP A 143 15.85 -18.79 24.00
C ASP A 143 15.74 -18.67 25.53
N ASP A 144 14.90 -19.50 26.14
CA ASP A 144 14.62 -19.44 27.58
C ASP A 144 15.82 -19.82 28.45
N GLU A 145 16.69 -20.73 27.97
CA GLU A 145 17.87 -21.18 28.72
C GLU A 145 18.92 -20.05 28.79
N LYS A 146 19.10 -19.32 27.69
CA LYS A 146 20.06 -18.22 27.61
C LYS A 146 19.46 -16.85 27.90
N ASN A 147 18.13 -16.76 27.99
CA ASN A 147 17.38 -15.52 28.12
C ASN A 147 17.72 -14.48 27.02
N VAL A 148 17.91 -14.94 25.79
CA VAL A 148 18.35 -14.12 24.65
C VAL A 148 17.34 -14.17 23.52
N ILE A 149 17.06 -13.03 22.89
CA ILE A 149 16.20 -12.94 21.70
C ILE A 149 16.83 -13.71 20.53
N THR A 150 16.03 -14.50 19.83
CA THR A 150 16.46 -15.25 18.63
C THR A 150 16.41 -14.39 17.37
N GLU A 151 16.86 -14.93 16.24
CA GLU A 151 16.73 -14.29 14.92
C GLU A 151 15.24 -14.07 14.55
N VAL A 152 14.38 -15.06 14.82
CA VAL A 152 12.93 -14.94 14.64
C VAL A 152 12.38 -13.77 15.45
N GLY A 153 12.73 -13.70 16.73
CA GLY A 153 12.27 -12.63 17.61
C GLY A 153 12.76 -11.25 17.15
N ILE A 154 13.98 -11.14 16.65
CA ILE A 154 14.52 -9.89 16.09
C ILE A 154 13.72 -9.46 14.86
N ASN A 155 13.53 -10.38 13.89
CA ASN A 155 12.79 -10.09 12.67
C ASN A 155 11.35 -9.68 12.95
N GLN A 156 10.66 -10.41 13.82
CA GLN A 156 9.30 -10.10 14.25
C GLN A 156 9.24 -8.73 14.94
N LYS A 157 10.17 -8.44 15.85
CA LYS A 157 10.25 -7.17 16.58
C LYS A 157 10.46 -5.97 15.64
N ILE A 158 11.30 -6.13 14.62
CA ILE A 158 11.51 -5.10 13.59
C ILE A 158 10.23 -4.87 12.79
N LEU A 159 9.56 -5.93 12.33
CA LEU A 159 8.32 -5.82 11.55
C LEU A 159 7.17 -5.22 12.36
N CYS A 160 7.09 -5.46 13.66
CA CYS A 160 6.12 -4.81 14.55
C CYS A 160 6.29 -3.27 14.66
N LYS A 161 7.42 -2.70 14.18
CA LYS A 161 7.60 -1.24 14.10
C LYS A 161 7.17 -0.65 12.77
N LEU A 162 6.88 -1.50 11.78
CA LEU A 162 6.46 -1.04 10.45
C LEU A 162 5.16 -0.23 10.46
N PRO A 163 4.12 -0.58 11.23
CA PRO A 163 2.90 0.20 11.29
C PRO A 163 3.12 1.68 11.65
N ASP A 164 4.04 1.97 12.57
CA ASP A 164 4.36 3.36 12.97
C ASP A 164 4.88 4.19 11.77
N ILE A 165 5.73 3.58 10.95
CA ILE A 165 6.32 4.24 9.77
C ILE A 165 5.31 4.31 8.64
N PHE A 166 4.58 3.24 8.41
CA PHE A 166 3.54 3.18 7.38
C PHE A 166 2.48 4.27 7.61
N LYS A 167 2.07 4.46 8.87
CA LYS A 167 1.15 5.52 9.26
C LYS A 167 1.64 6.91 8.80
N ILE A 168 2.91 7.24 9.06
CA ILE A 168 3.50 8.53 8.70
C ILE A 168 3.48 8.74 7.17
N ILE A 169 3.78 7.68 6.41
CA ILE A 169 3.76 7.75 4.94
C ILE A 169 2.33 7.91 4.43
N VAL A 170 1.37 7.09 4.91
CA VAL A 170 -0.03 7.15 4.48
C VAL A 170 -0.67 8.48 4.81
N GLU A 171 -0.42 9.03 6.02
CA GLU A 171 -0.88 10.35 6.44
C GLU A 171 -0.46 11.43 5.43
N TYR A 172 0.83 11.51 5.15
CA TYR A 172 1.37 12.46 4.18
C TYR A 172 0.76 12.29 2.78
N LEU A 173 0.69 11.04 2.28
CA LEU A 173 0.13 10.77 0.96
C LEU A 173 -1.35 11.18 0.89
N SER A 174 -2.10 10.98 1.97
CA SER A 174 -3.51 11.36 2.08
C SER A 174 -3.69 12.88 2.13
N GLU A 175 -2.93 13.59 2.98
CA GLU A 175 -2.95 15.06 3.08
C GLU A 175 -2.58 15.75 1.79
N GLU A 176 -1.57 15.23 1.08
CA GLU A 176 -1.12 15.72 -0.21
C GLU A 176 -1.98 15.24 -1.40
N ARG A 177 -3.03 14.49 -1.13
CA ARG A 177 -4.02 13.99 -2.11
C ARG A 177 -3.39 13.18 -3.24
N PHE A 178 -2.55 12.23 -2.89
CA PHE A 178 -2.06 11.24 -3.84
C PHE A 178 -3.21 10.34 -4.31
N ASN A 179 -3.02 9.70 -5.45
CA ASN A 179 -4.02 8.82 -6.07
C ASN A 179 -3.58 7.36 -6.04
N LYS A 180 -4.51 6.45 -6.38
CA LYS A 180 -4.28 5.01 -6.53
C LYS A 180 -3.83 4.32 -5.23
N PHE A 181 -4.41 4.71 -4.10
CA PHE A 181 -4.17 4.06 -2.81
C PHE A 181 -4.50 2.55 -2.82
N PHE A 182 -5.33 2.08 -3.74
CA PHE A 182 -5.57 0.65 -3.92
C PHE A 182 -4.27 -0.15 -4.18
N ASN A 183 -3.21 0.50 -4.68
CA ASN A 183 -1.90 -0.11 -4.83
C ASN A 183 -1.23 -0.44 -3.49
N LEU A 184 -1.58 0.26 -2.40
CA LEU A 184 -1.14 -0.08 -1.04
C LEU A 184 -1.93 -1.24 -0.43
N CYS A 185 -3.06 -1.62 -1.02
CA CYS A 185 -3.86 -2.75 -0.58
C CYS A 185 -3.33 -4.08 -1.12
N ASN A 186 -2.65 -4.07 -2.25
CA ASN A 186 -2.21 -5.29 -2.96
C ASN A 186 -1.29 -6.17 -2.11
N GLY A 187 -0.35 -5.60 -1.38
CA GLY A 187 0.57 -6.33 -0.51
C GLY A 187 -0.05 -6.93 0.74
N LEU A 188 -1.34 -6.67 1.02
CA LEU A 188 -2.01 -7.09 2.27
C LEU A 188 -3.01 -8.22 2.05
N LYS A 189 -2.76 -9.08 1.06
CA LYS A 189 -3.59 -10.25 0.73
C LYS A 189 -3.27 -11.45 1.63
N THR A 190 -4.12 -12.47 1.55
CA THR A 190 -3.92 -13.74 2.25
C THR A 190 -2.62 -14.42 1.80
N LEU A 191 -1.78 -14.74 2.76
CA LEU A 191 -0.50 -15.40 2.53
C LEU A 191 -0.67 -16.89 2.22
N LYS A 192 0.27 -17.44 1.46
CA LYS A 192 0.43 -18.87 1.29
C LYS A 192 1.15 -19.45 2.53
N ASP A 193 0.89 -20.74 2.82
CA ASP A 193 1.63 -21.42 3.87
C ASP A 193 3.10 -21.60 3.46
N HIS A 194 3.99 -21.30 4.38
CA HIS A 194 5.43 -21.44 4.17
C HIS A 194 6.13 -21.77 5.50
N GLU A 195 7.11 -22.68 5.48
CA GLU A 195 7.80 -23.17 6.67
C GLU A 195 8.49 -22.09 7.50
N LYS A 196 8.99 -21.04 6.85
CA LYS A 196 9.69 -19.90 7.49
C LYS A 196 8.75 -18.81 7.99
N LEU A 197 7.43 -18.92 7.76
CA LEU A 197 6.45 -17.90 8.07
C LEU A 197 5.42 -18.38 9.08
N ASP A 198 5.38 -17.77 10.25
CA ASP A 198 4.21 -17.82 11.14
C ASP A 198 3.12 -16.91 10.55
N LYS A 199 2.19 -17.56 9.85
CA LYS A 199 1.14 -16.87 9.10
C LYS A 199 0.14 -16.13 10.00
N ASP A 200 -0.19 -16.73 11.16
CA ASP A 200 -1.15 -16.16 12.10
C ASP A 200 -0.56 -14.94 12.77
N TRP A 201 0.69 -15.05 13.24
CA TRP A 201 1.42 -13.92 13.78
C TRP A 201 1.54 -12.77 12.74
N TYR A 202 1.96 -13.10 11.51
CA TYR A 202 2.15 -12.10 10.46
C TYR A 202 0.83 -11.41 10.08
N LYS A 203 -0.27 -12.18 10.01
CA LYS A 203 -1.61 -11.64 9.77
C LYS A 203 -2.01 -10.67 10.88
N GLU A 204 -1.85 -11.06 12.13
CA GLU A 204 -2.28 -10.27 13.28
C GLU A 204 -1.45 -9.00 13.45
N TYR A 205 -0.12 -9.15 13.48
CA TYR A 205 0.78 -8.04 13.89
C TYR A 205 1.27 -7.17 12.72
N VAL A 206 1.11 -7.63 11.48
CA VAL A 206 1.52 -6.85 10.31
C VAL A 206 0.33 -6.52 9.43
N ILE A 207 -0.35 -7.52 8.84
CA ILE A 207 -1.38 -7.26 7.84
C ILE A 207 -2.55 -6.45 8.43
N LEU A 208 -3.10 -6.89 9.56
CA LEU A 208 -4.27 -6.23 10.16
C LEU A 208 -3.94 -4.83 10.66
N GLU A 209 -2.75 -4.61 11.20
CA GLU A 209 -2.33 -3.26 11.63
C GLU A 209 -2.14 -2.30 10.44
N LEU A 210 -1.54 -2.75 9.34
CA LEU A 210 -1.41 -1.93 8.13
C LEU A 210 -2.78 -1.64 7.49
N ARG A 211 -3.70 -2.62 7.45
CA ARG A 211 -5.09 -2.41 7.00
C ARG A 211 -5.83 -1.38 7.86
N LYS A 212 -5.70 -1.47 9.18
CA LYS A 212 -6.30 -0.53 10.13
C LYS A 212 -5.84 0.91 9.87
N ILE A 213 -4.55 1.09 9.57
CA ILE A 213 -4.01 2.39 9.20
C ILE A 213 -4.66 2.90 7.91
N LEU A 214 -4.70 2.10 6.84
CA LEU A 214 -5.33 2.50 5.59
C LEU A 214 -6.79 2.90 5.78
N LYS A 215 -7.57 2.16 6.59
CA LYS A 215 -8.97 2.47 6.89
C LYS A 215 -9.16 3.76 7.68
N SER A 216 -8.15 4.20 8.42
CA SER A 216 -8.26 5.39 9.27
C SER A 216 -8.08 6.72 8.52
N TYR A 217 -7.55 6.68 7.29
CA TYR A 217 -7.30 7.87 6.49
C TYR A 217 -8.24 7.97 5.28
N PRO A 218 -8.56 9.19 4.81
CA PRO A 218 -9.21 9.39 3.52
C PRO A 218 -8.21 9.06 2.39
N ILE A 219 -8.49 8.00 1.64
CA ILE A 219 -7.55 7.43 0.65
C ILE A 219 -8.22 7.11 -0.69
N VAL A 220 -9.53 7.31 -0.81
CA VAL A 220 -10.29 6.94 -2.00
C VAL A 220 -10.67 8.19 -2.78
N THR A 221 -10.34 8.22 -4.05
CA THR A 221 -10.76 9.29 -4.96
C THR A 221 -12.22 9.06 -5.37
N PRO A 222 -13.14 9.98 -5.07
CA PRO A 222 -14.55 9.86 -5.48
C PRO A 222 -14.69 10.00 -7.00
N PHE A 223 -15.76 9.41 -7.55
CA PHE A 223 -16.04 9.43 -8.98
C PHE A 223 -16.28 10.85 -9.52
N LEU A 224 -17.08 11.63 -8.81
CA LEU A 224 -17.31 13.05 -9.11
C LEU A 224 -16.87 13.87 -7.91
N SER A 225 -15.62 14.35 -7.91
CA SER A 225 -15.15 15.26 -6.87
C SER A 225 -14.99 16.66 -7.41
N THR A 226 -15.81 17.58 -6.98
CA THR A 226 -15.64 19.02 -7.24
C THR A 226 -14.59 19.64 -6.32
N SER A 227 -14.35 19.05 -5.15
CA SER A 227 -13.43 19.56 -4.13
C SER A 227 -12.04 18.92 -4.19
N GLY A 228 -11.87 17.81 -4.92
CA GLY A 228 -10.66 16.98 -4.90
C GLY A 228 -10.40 16.32 -3.53
N ALA A 229 -11.39 16.29 -2.64
CA ALA A 229 -11.28 15.64 -1.34
C ALA A 229 -11.30 14.11 -1.52
N LEU A 230 -10.46 13.42 -0.75
CA LEU A 230 -10.48 11.97 -0.67
C LEU A 230 -11.53 11.50 0.33
N LEU A 231 -12.03 10.28 0.14
CA LEU A 231 -12.99 9.62 1.03
C LEU A 231 -12.28 8.57 1.90
N ARG A 232 -12.86 8.29 3.06
CA ARG A 232 -12.52 7.09 3.82
C ARG A 232 -13.20 5.88 3.18
N LEU A 233 -12.58 4.71 3.33
CA LEU A 233 -13.14 3.45 2.82
C LEU A 233 -14.55 3.17 3.35
N SER A 234 -14.85 3.51 4.61
CA SER A 234 -16.19 3.36 5.22
C SER A 234 -17.28 4.19 4.54
N ASP A 235 -16.89 5.28 3.88
CA ASP A 235 -17.82 6.25 3.29
C ASP A 235 -18.04 5.99 1.80
N CYS A 236 -17.31 5.00 1.24
CA CYS A 236 -17.32 4.68 -0.18
C CYS A 236 -18.46 3.74 -0.56
N ILE A 237 -18.97 3.93 -1.77
CA ILE A 237 -19.88 3.02 -2.45
C ILE A 237 -19.14 2.45 -3.67
N VAL A 238 -19.07 1.13 -3.77
CA VAL A 238 -18.48 0.41 -4.89
C VAL A 238 -19.59 -0.37 -5.60
N ALA A 239 -19.88 -0.04 -6.85
CA ALA A 239 -20.81 -0.83 -7.66
C ALA A 239 -20.20 -2.21 -7.94
N LYS A 240 -20.97 -3.29 -7.77
CA LYS A 240 -20.49 -4.65 -7.96
C LYS A 240 -21.60 -5.50 -8.60
N GLU A 241 -21.33 -5.99 -9.81
CA GLU A 241 -22.22 -6.89 -10.54
C GLU A 241 -21.47 -8.09 -11.10
N ASN A 242 -22.23 -9.09 -11.56
CA ASN A 242 -21.68 -10.33 -12.11
C ASN A 242 -21.02 -10.14 -13.48
N ASN A 243 -21.38 -9.08 -14.21
CA ASN A 243 -20.79 -8.75 -15.50
C ASN A 243 -20.50 -7.25 -15.59
N GLN A 244 -19.54 -6.89 -16.44
CA GLN A 244 -19.06 -5.53 -16.59
C GLN A 244 -20.12 -4.55 -17.11
N GLU A 245 -21.02 -4.98 -17.99
CA GLU A 245 -22.06 -4.12 -18.57
C GLU A 245 -23.08 -3.71 -17.50
N SER A 246 -23.54 -4.66 -16.70
CA SER A 246 -24.44 -4.39 -15.57
C SER A 246 -23.75 -3.52 -14.50
N GLU A 247 -22.45 -3.74 -14.23
CA GLU A 247 -21.70 -2.93 -13.28
C GLU A 247 -21.59 -1.47 -13.73
N VAL A 248 -21.34 -1.22 -15.02
CA VAL A 248 -21.32 0.14 -15.60
C VAL A 248 -22.70 0.79 -15.53
N SER A 249 -23.75 0.04 -15.83
CA SER A 249 -25.13 0.53 -15.77
C SER A 249 -25.54 0.89 -14.34
N LEU A 250 -25.22 0.05 -13.37
CA LEU A 250 -25.41 0.31 -11.95
C LEU A 250 -24.63 1.54 -11.49
N LEU A 251 -23.36 1.66 -11.89
CA LEU A 251 -22.53 2.81 -11.58
C LEU A 251 -23.17 4.11 -12.08
N ASN A 252 -23.70 4.10 -13.30
CA ASN A 252 -24.39 5.27 -13.87
C ASN A 252 -25.65 5.67 -13.09
N LEU A 253 -26.41 4.70 -12.57
CA LEU A 253 -27.57 4.98 -11.72
C LEU A 253 -27.13 5.57 -10.37
N LEU A 254 -26.13 4.98 -9.73
CA LEU A 254 -25.61 5.42 -8.44
C LEU A 254 -24.93 6.80 -8.53
N THR A 255 -24.39 7.18 -9.69
CA THR A 255 -23.74 8.48 -9.91
C THR A 255 -24.68 9.65 -9.62
N SER A 256 -25.97 9.51 -9.93
CA SER A 256 -26.96 10.55 -9.68
C SER A 256 -27.41 10.60 -8.21
N LEU A 257 -27.36 9.47 -7.50
CA LEU A 257 -27.82 9.38 -6.11
C LEU A 257 -26.69 9.67 -5.09
N TYR A 258 -25.48 9.21 -5.42
CA TYR A 258 -24.34 9.24 -4.48
C TYR A 258 -23.07 9.76 -5.16
N PRO A 259 -23.08 10.93 -5.82
CA PRO A 259 -21.96 11.41 -6.64
C PRO A 259 -20.65 11.57 -5.85
N GLU A 260 -20.76 11.93 -4.55
CA GLU A 260 -19.61 12.18 -3.69
C GLU A 260 -19.07 10.91 -3.01
N ASN A 261 -19.84 9.81 -2.99
CA ASN A 261 -19.48 8.56 -2.32
C ASN A 261 -19.02 7.45 -3.28
N LEU A 262 -19.32 7.59 -4.57
CA LEU A 262 -18.88 6.63 -5.58
C LEU A 262 -17.38 6.68 -5.82
N VAL A 263 -16.81 5.52 -6.08
CA VAL A 263 -15.37 5.33 -6.24
C VAL A 263 -14.95 5.43 -7.71
N THR A 264 -13.86 6.15 -7.99
CA THR A 264 -13.14 6.03 -9.26
C THR A 264 -12.39 4.69 -9.31
N ASP A 265 -12.05 4.24 -10.50
CA ASP A 265 -11.32 2.97 -10.67
C ASP A 265 -12.04 1.79 -9.96
N ASN A 266 -13.37 1.76 -10.05
CA ASN A 266 -14.26 0.84 -9.32
C ASN A 266 -13.78 -0.62 -9.37
N SER A 267 -13.42 -1.13 -10.56
CA SER A 267 -12.93 -2.49 -10.74
C SER A 267 -11.64 -2.77 -9.95
N LYS A 268 -10.75 -1.79 -9.86
CA LYS A 268 -9.49 -1.93 -9.10
C LYS A 268 -9.72 -1.95 -7.60
N TRP A 269 -10.59 -1.07 -7.10
CA TRP A 269 -10.99 -1.09 -5.70
C TRP A 269 -11.73 -2.39 -5.36
N ALA A 270 -12.68 -2.82 -6.19
CA ALA A 270 -13.38 -4.08 -6.00
C ALA A 270 -12.44 -5.29 -5.98
N HIS A 271 -11.38 -5.29 -6.81
CA HIS A 271 -10.36 -6.34 -6.82
C HIS A 271 -9.43 -6.27 -5.60
N SER A 272 -9.16 -5.07 -5.07
CA SER A 272 -8.29 -4.83 -3.91
C SER A 272 -9.01 -4.97 -2.57
N LEU A 273 -10.34 -5.11 -2.55
CA LEU A 273 -11.13 -5.26 -1.34
C LEU A 273 -10.78 -6.56 -0.60
N TRP A 274 -10.72 -6.48 0.70
CA TRP A 274 -10.57 -7.62 1.58
C TRP A 274 -11.95 -8.12 2.01
N LYS A 275 -12.15 -9.43 2.06
CA LYS A 275 -13.46 -10.05 2.34
C LYS A 275 -14.11 -9.59 3.66
N ASP A 276 -13.28 -9.21 4.62
CA ASP A 276 -13.71 -8.83 5.98
C ASP A 276 -13.85 -7.30 6.14
N ASP A 277 -13.78 -6.53 5.04
CA ASP A 277 -13.82 -5.08 5.11
C ASP A 277 -15.25 -4.53 4.97
N GLU A 278 -15.55 -3.49 5.76
CA GLU A 278 -16.86 -2.82 5.86
C GLU A 278 -17.18 -1.91 4.65
N ILE A 279 -16.62 -2.19 3.48
CA ILE A 279 -16.89 -1.40 2.28
C ILE A 279 -18.24 -1.81 1.72
N LYS A 280 -19.10 -0.83 1.48
CA LYS A 280 -20.41 -1.05 0.90
C LYS A 280 -20.25 -1.42 -0.57
N LEU A 281 -20.35 -2.72 -0.87
CA LEU A 281 -20.58 -3.20 -2.23
C LEU A 281 -22.07 -3.07 -2.53
N TRP A 282 -22.39 -2.31 -3.55
CA TRP A 282 -23.78 -2.14 -4.00
C TRP A 282 -24.03 -2.96 -5.23
N THR A 283 -25.08 -3.79 -5.14
CA THR A 283 -25.64 -4.59 -6.23
C THR A 283 -26.96 -3.97 -6.70
N THR A 284 -27.54 -4.55 -7.73
CA THR A 284 -28.91 -4.23 -8.17
C THR A 284 -29.91 -4.37 -7.02
N ASP A 285 -29.79 -5.40 -6.20
CA ASP A 285 -30.70 -5.62 -5.07
C ASP A 285 -30.59 -4.51 -4.03
N ASP A 286 -29.39 -3.98 -3.79
CA ASP A 286 -29.18 -2.90 -2.82
C ASP A 286 -29.81 -1.58 -3.29
N ILE A 287 -29.68 -1.23 -4.58
CA ILE A 287 -30.34 -0.02 -5.12
C ILE A 287 -31.85 -0.18 -5.13
N CYS A 288 -32.38 -1.38 -5.46
CA CYS A 288 -33.80 -1.66 -5.37
C CYS A 288 -34.34 -1.50 -3.95
N ALA A 289 -33.61 -2.01 -2.96
CA ALA A 289 -33.96 -1.86 -1.54
C ALA A 289 -33.94 -0.39 -1.08
N ASP A 290 -32.92 0.38 -1.49
CA ASP A 290 -32.84 1.80 -1.17
C ASP A 290 -34.00 2.60 -1.78
N ILE A 291 -34.33 2.39 -3.07
CA ILE A 291 -35.43 3.06 -3.73
C ILE A 291 -36.78 2.66 -3.10
N ALA A 292 -36.97 1.38 -2.77
CA ALA A 292 -38.17 0.92 -2.08
C ALA A 292 -38.34 1.57 -0.70
N ALA A 293 -37.24 1.77 0.03
CA ALA A 293 -37.28 2.43 1.33
C ALA A 293 -37.61 3.92 1.26
N ARG A 294 -37.39 4.59 0.14
CA ARG A 294 -37.69 6.02 -0.06
C ARG A 294 -39.18 6.33 -0.24
N ASN A 295 -40.01 5.33 -0.51
CA ASN A 295 -41.48 5.38 -0.60
C ASN A 295 -42.06 6.34 -1.67
N SER A 296 -41.31 7.25 -2.25
CA SER A 296 -41.75 8.24 -3.23
C SER A 296 -40.60 8.69 -4.12
N ILE A 297 -40.90 8.98 -5.38
CA ILE A 297 -39.97 9.59 -6.33
C ILE A 297 -39.52 10.99 -5.87
N ASP A 298 -40.40 11.69 -5.12
CA ASP A 298 -40.05 13.02 -4.58
C ASP A 298 -38.95 12.98 -3.53
N SER A 299 -38.74 11.82 -2.89
CA SER A 299 -37.68 11.62 -1.91
C SER A 299 -36.29 11.36 -2.52
N LEU A 300 -36.17 11.42 -3.85
CA LEU A 300 -34.88 11.45 -4.55
C LEU A 300 -34.30 12.90 -4.53
N TYR A 301 -33.94 13.38 -3.35
CA TYR A 301 -33.51 14.78 -3.16
C TYR A 301 -32.19 15.10 -3.87
N GLU A 302 -31.37 14.10 -4.13
CA GLU A 302 -30.08 14.21 -4.79
C GLU A 302 -30.20 14.51 -6.30
N ILE A 303 -31.38 14.21 -6.89
CA ILE A 303 -31.68 14.39 -8.31
C ILE A 303 -32.53 15.63 -8.49
N SER A 304 -32.24 16.46 -9.48
CA SER A 304 -33.09 17.61 -9.80
C SER A 304 -34.48 17.19 -10.18
N ASP A 305 -35.49 17.97 -9.82
CA ASP A 305 -36.92 17.63 -10.07
C ASP A 305 -37.20 17.36 -11.56
N ASN A 306 -36.51 18.03 -12.47
CA ASN A 306 -36.64 17.83 -13.90
C ASN A 306 -36.07 16.49 -14.39
N ASP A 307 -35.12 15.90 -13.64
CA ASP A 307 -34.40 14.69 -14.03
C ASP A 307 -34.87 13.43 -13.31
N LYS A 308 -35.72 13.55 -12.25
CA LYS A 308 -36.19 12.43 -11.45
C LYS A 308 -36.92 11.37 -12.28
N PHE A 309 -37.83 11.79 -13.16
CA PHE A 309 -38.56 10.84 -14.02
C PHE A 309 -37.66 10.18 -15.06
N ALA A 310 -36.70 10.92 -15.63
CA ALA A 310 -35.77 10.36 -16.58
C ALA A 310 -34.83 9.33 -15.90
N TRP A 311 -34.37 9.63 -14.68
CA TRP A 311 -33.60 8.70 -13.88
C TRP A 311 -34.38 7.44 -13.50
N TYR A 312 -35.66 7.61 -13.04
CA TYR A 312 -36.52 6.49 -12.65
C TYR A 312 -36.81 5.57 -13.83
N ASN A 313 -37.02 6.11 -15.02
CA ASN A 313 -37.19 5.31 -16.22
C ASN A 313 -35.93 4.51 -16.58
N LYS A 314 -34.73 5.07 -16.38
CA LYS A 314 -33.48 4.33 -16.55
C LYS A 314 -33.36 3.21 -15.52
N PHE A 315 -33.74 3.49 -14.27
CA PHE A 315 -33.74 2.47 -13.20
C PHE A 315 -34.69 1.33 -13.50
N LEU A 316 -35.91 1.60 -14.00
CA LEU A 316 -36.87 0.56 -14.39
C LEU A 316 -36.46 -0.25 -15.63
N ALA A 317 -35.62 0.29 -16.49
CA ALA A 317 -35.07 -0.37 -17.66
C ALA A 317 -33.82 -1.18 -17.41
N PHE A 318 -33.21 -1.00 -16.24
CA PHE A 318 -32.06 -1.71 -15.77
C PHE A 318 -32.36 -3.07 -15.17
#